data_8e713ab9cea3bd661c6ebab6fb93e639
#
_entry.id   8e713ab9cea3bd661c6ebab6fb93e639
#
_cell.length_a   1.000
_cell.length_b   1.000
_cell.length_c   1.000
_cell.angle_alpha   90.00
_cell.angle_beta   90.00
_cell.angle_gamma   90.00
#
_symmetry.space_group_name_H-M   'P 1'
#
loop_
_entity.id
_entity.type
_entity.pdbx_description
1 polymer ?
#
loop_
_entity_poly.entity_id
_entity_poly.type
_entity_poly.pdbx_seq_one_letter_code
_entity_poly.pdbx_strand_id
1 'polypeptide(L)'
;MKTNHEAGRQNGAQKLATACVERCQKLMAHIERTKARLVAEFKHKFNVQERLLQLALNEAEALAWETEYPHLVFPTLALEKVRSAANWHERQGLVRRAERIFAFGA
;
A
#
# COMPACT_ATOMS: atom_id res chain seq x y z
N MET A 1 -39.27 20.05 -22.39
CA MET A 1 -38.20 20.79 -21.72
C MET A 1 -37.92 20.34 -20.28
N LYS A 2 -38.58 19.28 -19.88
CA LYS A 2 -38.21 18.61 -18.65
C LYS A 2 -36.72 18.19 -18.62
N THR A 3 -36.18 17.80 -19.73
CA THR A 3 -34.82 17.33 -19.89
C THR A 3 -33.77 18.37 -19.51
N ASN A 4 -33.96 19.64 -19.86
CA ASN A 4 -32.97 20.69 -19.50
C ASN A 4 -33.00 21.03 -18.02
N HIS A 5 -34.19 20.99 -17.41
CA HIS A 5 -34.32 21.27 -15.98
C HIS A 5 -33.79 20.12 -15.13
N GLU A 6 -34.07 18.90 -15.52
CA GLU A 6 -33.54 17.69 -14.88
C GLU A 6 -32.03 17.59 -15.09
N ALA A 7 -31.53 17.94 -16.29
CA ALA A 7 -30.12 17.96 -16.59
C ALA A 7 -29.35 18.97 -15.71
N GLY A 8 -29.95 20.10 -15.40
CA GLY A 8 -29.34 21.09 -14.51
C GLY A 8 -29.15 20.57 -13.09
N ARG A 9 -30.15 19.86 -12.56
CA ARG A 9 -30.07 19.24 -11.23
C ARG A 9 -29.08 18.08 -11.22
N GLN A 10 -29.13 17.24 -12.25
CA GLN A 10 -28.21 16.10 -12.41
C GLN A 10 -26.78 16.58 -12.56
N ASN A 11 -26.56 17.68 -13.26
CA ASN A 11 -25.21 18.22 -13.43
C ASN A 11 -24.59 18.67 -12.08
N GLY A 12 -25.38 19.21 -11.16
CA GLY A 12 -24.90 19.54 -9.83
C GLY A 12 -24.50 18.30 -9.04
N ALA A 13 -25.38 17.28 -9.02
CA ALA A 13 -25.11 16.01 -8.35
C ALA A 13 -23.98 15.26 -9.04
N GLN A 14 -23.95 15.27 -10.37
CA GLN A 14 -22.86 14.63 -11.13
C GLN A 14 -21.51 15.30 -10.89
N LYS A 15 -21.47 16.62 -10.79
CA LYS A 15 -20.24 17.34 -10.47
C LYS A 15 -19.69 16.96 -9.11
N LEU A 16 -20.56 16.83 -8.10
CA LEU A 16 -20.17 16.37 -6.78
C LEU A 16 -19.69 14.94 -6.80
N ALA A 17 -20.42 14.05 -7.46
CA ALA A 17 -20.03 12.65 -7.60
C ALA A 17 -18.72 12.51 -8.37
N THR A 18 -18.55 13.26 -9.47
CA THR A 18 -17.32 13.27 -10.26
C THR A 18 -16.15 13.78 -9.43
N ALA A 19 -16.34 14.85 -8.66
CA ALA A 19 -15.30 15.39 -7.78
C ALA A 19 -14.88 14.37 -6.72
N CYS A 20 -15.83 13.64 -6.13
CA CYS A 20 -15.53 12.58 -5.16
C CYS A 20 -14.76 11.43 -5.81
N VAL A 21 -15.17 11.00 -6.99
CA VAL A 21 -14.48 9.94 -7.75
C VAL A 21 -13.07 10.38 -8.13
N GLU A 22 -12.90 11.60 -8.61
CA GLU A 22 -11.60 12.16 -8.96
C GLU A 22 -10.66 12.22 -7.75
N ARG A 23 -11.16 12.63 -6.59
CA ARG A 23 -10.38 12.63 -5.35
C ARG A 23 -9.94 11.22 -4.97
N CYS A 24 -10.86 10.26 -5.02
CA CYS A 24 -10.53 8.86 -4.75
C CYS A 24 -9.48 8.34 -5.72
N GLN A 25 -9.61 8.66 -7.01
CA GLN A 25 -8.63 8.25 -8.02
C GLN A 25 -7.26 8.87 -7.77
N LYS A 26 -7.20 10.13 -7.37
CA LYS A 26 -5.94 10.80 -7.02
C LYS A 26 -5.29 10.18 -5.80
N LEU A 27 -6.09 9.86 -4.79
CA LEU A 27 -5.62 9.20 -3.57
C LEU A 27 -5.08 7.81 -3.89
N MET A 28 -5.81 7.04 -4.68
CA MET A 28 -5.39 5.72 -5.12
C MET A 28 -4.10 5.77 -5.93
N ALA A 29 -4.00 6.73 -6.85
CA ALA A 29 -2.79 6.93 -7.66
C ALA A 29 -1.60 7.29 -6.79
N HIS A 30 -1.78 8.15 -5.78
CA HIS A 30 -0.74 8.51 -4.84
C HIS A 30 -0.26 7.30 -4.03
N ILE A 31 -1.19 6.50 -3.53
CA ILE A 31 -0.89 5.29 -2.78
C ILE A 31 -0.14 4.29 -3.67
N GLU A 32 -0.58 4.08 -4.90
CA GLU A 32 0.10 3.18 -5.83
C GLU A 32 1.52 3.62 -6.16
N ARG A 33 1.74 4.92 -6.34
CA ARG A 33 3.10 5.46 -6.55
C ARG A 33 3.99 5.23 -5.34
N THR A 34 3.46 5.44 -4.15
CA THR A 34 4.20 5.21 -2.90
C THR A 34 4.55 3.74 -2.74
N LYS A 35 3.61 2.84 -3.04
CA LYS A 35 3.86 1.39 -3.04
C LYS A 35 5.00 1.02 -3.98
N ALA A 36 4.94 1.48 -5.24
CA ALA A 36 5.95 1.16 -6.24
C ALA A 36 7.34 1.64 -5.81
N ARG A 37 7.42 2.84 -5.25
CA ARG A 37 8.67 3.39 -4.73
C ARG A 37 9.25 2.54 -3.60
N LEU A 38 8.42 2.15 -2.65
CA LEU A 38 8.84 1.36 -1.50
C LEU A 38 9.26 -0.06 -1.91
N VAL A 39 8.54 -0.68 -2.84
CA VAL A 39 8.93 -1.98 -3.39
C VAL A 39 10.32 -1.90 -4.02
N ALA A 40 10.55 -0.92 -4.88
CA ALA A 40 11.84 -0.74 -5.54
C ALA A 40 12.96 -0.52 -4.53
N GLU A 41 12.73 0.35 -3.55
CA GLU A 41 13.72 0.69 -2.53
C GLU A 41 14.08 -0.50 -1.65
N PHE A 42 13.08 -1.19 -1.10
CA PHE A 42 13.31 -2.29 -0.17
C PHE A 42 13.80 -3.56 -0.86
N LYS A 43 13.34 -3.82 -2.06
CA LYS A 43 13.84 -4.92 -2.87
C LYS A 43 15.32 -4.78 -3.13
N HIS A 44 15.77 -3.56 -3.45
CA HIS A 44 17.16 -3.26 -3.73
C HIS A 44 18.04 -3.33 -2.46
N LYS A 45 17.62 -2.68 -1.38
CA LYS A 45 18.40 -2.57 -0.14
C LYS A 45 18.50 -3.87 0.65
N PHE A 46 17.38 -4.58 0.77
CA PHE A 46 17.26 -5.71 1.71
C PHE A 46 17.10 -7.05 1.03
N ASN A 47 17.07 -7.07 -0.30
CA ASN A 47 16.87 -8.29 -1.09
C ASN A 47 15.63 -9.09 -0.64
N VAL A 48 14.59 -8.39 -0.21
CA VAL A 48 13.32 -9.00 0.21
C VAL A 48 12.50 -9.35 -1.02
N GLN A 49 11.82 -10.49 -0.97
CA GLN A 49 10.95 -10.91 -2.06
C GLN A 49 9.84 -9.88 -2.30
N GLU A 50 9.63 -9.56 -3.57
CA GLU A 50 8.62 -8.58 -3.97
C GLU A 50 7.22 -8.94 -3.47
N ARG A 51 6.87 -10.23 -3.50
CA ARG A 51 5.58 -10.71 -3.00
C ARG A 51 5.37 -10.36 -1.53
N LEU A 52 6.39 -10.53 -0.71
CA LEU A 52 6.32 -10.21 0.72
C LEU A 52 6.12 -8.71 0.92
N LEU A 53 6.81 -7.89 0.15
CA LEU A 53 6.64 -6.43 0.18
C LEU A 53 5.25 -6.02 -0.27
N GLN A 54 4.72 -6.63 -1.33
CA GLN A 54 3.36 -6.35 -1.80
C GLN A 54 2.30 -6.68 -0.76
N LEU A 55 2.44 -7.81 -0.07
CA LEU A 55 1.52 -8.19 1.00
C LEU A 55 1.56 -7.19 2.15
N ALA A 56 2.76 -6.76 2.56
CA ALA A 56 2.93 -5.76 3.61
C ALA A 56 2.29 -4.42 3.21
N LEU A 57 2.49 -3.99 1.98
CA LEU A 57 1.92 -2.74 1.48
C LEU A 57 0.41 -2.80 1.33
N ASN A 58 -0.13 -3.94 0.90
CA ASN A 58 -1.57 -4.14 0.82
C ASN A 58 -2.23 -4.08 2.19
N GLU A 59 -1.57 -4.63 3.21
CA GLU A 59 -2.03 -4.53 4.60
C GLU A 59 -2.03 -3.09 5.08
N ALA A 60 -0.95 -2.36 4.80
CA ALA A 60 -0.85 -0.94 5.15
C ALA A 60 -1.93 -0.11 4.47
N GLU A 61 -2.21 -0.40 3.20
CA GLU A 61 -3.26 0.28 2.46
C GLU A 61 -4.64 0.02 3.07
N ALA A 62 -4.95 -1.22 3.39
CA ALA A 62 -6.22 -1.57 4.02
C ALA A 62 -6.41 -0.80 5.33
N LEU A 63 -5.37 -0.73 6.15
CA LEU A 63 -5.41 0.03 7.41
C LEU A 63 -5.57 1.53 7.17
N ALA A 64 -4.90 2.07 6.16
CA ALA A 64 -4.99 3.49 5.83
C ALA A 64 -6.41 3.87 5.39
N TRP A 65 -7.07 3.02 4.60
CA TRP A 65 -8.45 3.29 4.17
C TRP A 65 -9.47 3.26 5.30
N GLU A 66 -9.15 2.71 6.44
CA GLU A 66 -9.98 2.78 7.64
C GLU A 66 -9.93 4.14 8.32
N THR A 67 -8.98 4.99 7.96
CA THR A 67 -8.81 6.32 8.52
C THR A 67 -9.46 7.39 7.66
N GLU A 68 -9.65 8.59 8.23
CA GLU A 68 -10.21 9.72 7.50
C GLU A 68 -9.26 10.29 6.44
N TYR A 69 -7.96 10.08 6.62
CA TYR A 69 -6.92 10.66 5.75
C TYR A 69 -5.94 9.58 5.28
N PRO A 70 -6.40 8.66 4.41
CA PRO A 70 -5.57 7.53 3.98
C PRO A 70 -4.24 7.96 3.36
N HIS A 71 -4.23 9.04 2.58
CA HIS A 71 -3.04 9.54 1.90
C HIS A 71 -1.99 10.10 2.85
N LEU A 72 -2.40 10.55 4.03
CA LEU A 72 -1.49 11.08 5.05
C LEU A 72 -0.90 9.99 5.93
N VAL A 73 -1.69 8.96 6.27
CA VAL A 73 -1.23 7.88 7.15
C VAL A 73 -0.58 6.74 6.40
N PHE A 74 -0.91 6.53 5.13
CA PHE A 74 -0.37 5.42 4.35
C PHE A 74 1.16 5.38 4.30
N PRO A 75 1.88 6.49 4.01
CA PRO A 75 3.34 6.42 3.93
C PRO A 75 3.99 5.91 5.22
N THR A 76 3.51 6.34 6.37
CA THR A 76 4.03 5.90 7.66
C THR A 76 3.72 4.44 7.93
N LEU A 77 2.47 4.03 7.71
CA LEU A 77 2.04 2.63 7.85
C LEU A 77 2.79 1.72 6.88
N ALA A 78 2.93 2.15 5.64
CA ALA A 78 3.65 1.40 4.61
C ALA A 78 5.10 1.16 5.01
N LEU A 79 5.79 2.21 5.46
CA LEU A 79 7.18 2.11 5.89
C LEU A 79 7.33 1.16 7.08
N GLU A 80 6.44 1.26 8.06
CA GLU A 80 6.43 0.38 9.21
C GLU A 80 6.24 -1.09 8.81
N LYS A 81 5.27 -1.35 7.93
CA LYS A 81 4.96 -2.71 7.47
C LYS A 81 6.08 -3.32 6.64
N VAL A 82 6.69 -2.56 5.73
CA VAL A 82 7.82 -3.09 4.95
C VAL A 82 9.06 -3.31 5.80
N ARG A 83 9.32 -2.47 6.80
CA ARG A 83 10.40 -2.70 7.76
C ARG A 83 10.18 -3.97 8.57
N SER A 84 8.96 -4.20 9.03
CA SER A 84 8.60 -5.42 9.74
C SER A 84 8.78 -6.66 8.85
N ALA A 85 8.38 -6.58 7.58
CA ALA A 85 8.56 -7.66 6.62
C ALA A 85 10.04 -7.94 6.36
N ALA A 86 10.86 -6.90 6.21
CA ALA A 86 12.30 -7.02 6.01
C ALA A 86 12.97 -7.65 7.23
N ASN A 87 12.61 -7.22 8.44
CA ASN A 87 13.11 -7.79 9.67
C ASN A 87 12.73 -9.26 9.82
N TRP A 88 11.48 -9.59 9.50
CA TRP A 88 11.02 -10.98 9.55
C TRP A 88 11.80 -11.85 8.56
N HIS A 89 12.00 -11.36 7.33
CA HIS A 89 12.77 -12.06 6.30
C HIS A 89 14.21 -12.32 6.76
N GLU A 90 14.84 -11.32 7.36
CA GLU A 90 16.20 -11.43 7.89
C GLU A 90 16.29 -12.46 9.02
N ARG A 91 15.33 -12.44 9.95
CA ARG A 91 15.26 -13.42 11.05
C ARG A 91 15.09 -14.85 10.51
N GLN A 92 14.24 -15.02 9.51
CA GLN A 92 14.05 -16.34 8.88
C GLN A 92 15.33 -16.84 8.22
N GLY A 93 16.09 -15.95 7.60
CA GLY A 93 17.40 -16.28 7.05
C GLY A 93 18.38 -16.74 8.11
N LEU A 94 18.41 -16.07 9.26
CA LEU A 94 19.25 -16.44 10.40
C LEU A 94 18.86 -17.79 11.00
N VAL A 95 17.57 -18.03 11.15
CA VAL A 95 17.05 -19.31 11.66
C VAL A 95 17.43 -20.46 10.74
N ARG A 96 17.24 -20.29 9.43
CA ARG A 96 17.62 -21.33 8.43
C ARG A 96 19.11 -21.62 8.47
N ARG A 97 19.96 -20.62 8.63
CA ARG A 97 21.41 -20.79 8.75
C ARG A 97 21.76 -21.54 10.03
N ALA A 98 21.13 -21.20 11.13
CA ALA A 98 21.33 -21.89 12.42
C ALA A 98 20.91 -23.36 12.31
N GLU A 99 19.78 -23.66 11.70
CA GLU A 99 19.31 -25.01 11.47
C GLU A 99 20.31 -25.83 10.64
N ARG A 100 20.87 -25.23 9.58
CA ARG A 100 21.91 -25.88 8.77
C ARG A 100 23.16 -26.18 9.59
N ILE A 101 23.59 -25.26 10.42
CA ILE A 101 24.75 -25.44 11.31
C ILE A 101 24.49 -26.60 12.27
N PHE A 102 23.32 -26.67 12.90
CA PHE A 102 22.95 -27.77 13.77
C PHE A 102 22.85 -29.10 13.03
N ALA A 103 22.31 -29.11 11.82
CA ALA A 103 22.18 -30.32 11.02
C ALA A 103 23.54 -30.91 10.59
N PHE A 104 24.50 -30.03 10.27
CA PHE A 104 25.82 -30.45 9.80
C PHE A 104 26.91 -30.43 10.86
N GLY A 105 26.66 -29.79 11.98
CA GLY A 105 27.63 -29.67 13.08
C GLY A 105 27.51 -30.75 14.16
N ALA A 106 26.49 -31.57 14.02
CA ALA A 106 26.31 -32.70 14.92
C ALA A 106 27.01 -33.94 14.39
#